data_0669d624f51464a956916f70193b52e8
#
_entry.id   0669d624f51464a956916f70193b52e8
#
_cell.length_a   1.000
_cell.length_b   1.000
_cell.length_c   1.000
_cell.angle_alpha   90.00
_cell.angle_beta   90.00
_cell.angle_gamma   90.00
#
_symmetry.space_group_name_H-M   'P 1'
#
loop_
_entity.id
_entity.type
_entity.pdbx_description
1 polymer ?
#
loop_
_entity_poly.entity_id
_entity_poly.type
_entity_poly.pdbx_seq_one_letter_code
_entity_poly.pdbx_strand_id
1 'polypeptide(L)'
;MKKRHYLAMIMVTMFAGLSMAQAQNPECMTNLSIYAEHVKVKNYDAAYEPWKMVYESCPDINKANFSYGERILKAKIESSTGAEKDGHVQDLLALYDNSLKYFPTKYSKAGVAIDKALLLQENKMASDEELFNMLDKAFQEDQANFKNPRALYLYFSSLVDLHGAGKKDLQDVFTTYDDVTEKIEQENKELTAIVTKLLPKDSLGTLTSKEKRTLRVATVNSESYGKVASSVDSKLGALADCDNLIPLYEKSFEEKKDDVKWVKRAVGRMFSKECIDDPMFRKLFEAQLALDPSADAYMYGGALKQKSGDMNGALADFNKAVELETDSYKKSEILYKIATTVRRSSKSQARSYALKAIDANAANGKAYLLIANLYATSANSCGSTPFEKRAIYWKAADMARKAGRVDPALSGRASQTAASYAAKAPSKEMIFSSGKAGQSISFDCWVGGSVTVPSL
;
A
#
# COMPACT_ATOMS: atom_id res chain seq x y z
N MET A 1 -91.94 -20.32 2.06
CA MET A 1 -90.78 -21.18 2.21
C MET A 1 -89.69 -20.37 2.89
N LYS A 2 -89.36 -20.71 4.12
CA LYS A 2 -88.52 -19.92 5.07
C LYS A 2 -87.03 -20.16 4.77
N LYS A 3 -86.25 -19.10 4.51
CA LYS A 3 -84.78 -19.13 4.52
C LYS A 3 -84.30 -18.57 5.83
N ARG A 4 -83.66 -19.41 6.64
CA ARG A 4 -82.97 -19.08 7.86
C ARG A 4 -81.59 -18.44 7.55
N HIS A 5 -81.37 -17.25 8.04
CA HIS A 5 -80.04 -16.63 8.05
C HIS A 5 -79.24 -17.13 9.25
N TYR A 6 -78.06 -17.70 9.01
CA TYR A 6 -77.08 -17.93 10.05
C TYR A 6 -76.05 -16.80 9.95
N LEU A 7 -76.05 -15.98 11.01
CA LEU A 7 -75.00 -14.98 11.23
C LEU A 7 -73.78 -15.68 11.84
N ALA A 8 -72.73 -15.82 11.06
CA ALA A 8 -71.43 -16.25 11.56
C ALA A 8 -70.68 -15.05 12.09
N MET A 9 -70.54 -14.98 13.42
CA MET A 9 -69.79 -13.99 14.13
C MET A 9 -68.31 -14.32 14.07
N ILE A 10 -67.56 -13.68 13.17
CA ILE A 10 -66.08 -13.80 13.06
C ILE A 10 -65.49 -12.93 14.16
N MET A 11 -64.99 -13.58 15.22
CA MET A 11 -64.20 -12.93 16.27
C MET A 11 -62.79 -12.70 15.75
N VAL A 12 -62.50 -11.49 15.29
CA VAL A 12 -61.15 -11.06 14.93
C VAL A 12 -60.37 -10.79 16.22
N THR A 13 -59.59 -11.77 16.66
CA THR A 13 -58.56 -11.53 17.69
C THR A 13 -57.44 -10.72 17.10
N MET A 14 -57.43 -9.40 17.35
CA MET A 14 -56.26 -8.56 17.19
C MET A 14 -55.13 -9.02 18.11
N PHE A 15 -54.20 -9.78 17.59
CA PHE A 15 -52.89 -9.91 18.22
C PHE A 15 -52.18 -8.54 18.03
N ALA A 16 -52.34 -7.70 19.03
CA ALA A 16 -51.46 -6.57 19.21
C ALA A 16 -50.06 -7.10 19.55
N GLY A 17 -49.22 -7.29 18.52
CA GLY A 17 -47.80 -7.48 18.69
C GLY A 17 -47.26 -6.22 19.38
N LEU A 18 -47.12 -6.27 20.70
CA LEU A 18 -46.27 -5.34 21.41
C LEU A 18 -44.85 -5.53 20.93
N SER A 19 -44.45 -4.74 19.95
CA SER A 19 -43.04 -4.43 19.73
C SER A 19 -42.62 -3.77 21.04
N MET A 20 -41.97 -4.53 21.92
CA MET A 20 -41.18 -3.94 22.98
C MET A 20 -40.06 -3.16 22.31
N ALA A 21 -40.32 -1.89 22.04
CA ALA A 21 -39.25 -0.93 21.90
C ALA A 21 -38.47 -1.03 23.22
N GLN A 22 -37.30 -1.63 23.18
CA GLN A 22 -36.40 -1.70 24.32
C GLN A 22 -36.19 -0.26 24.78
N ALA A 23 -36.81 0.11 25.89
CA ALA A 23 -36.67 1.45 26.46
C ALA A 23 -35.19 1.65 26.72
N GLN A 24 -34.56 2.52 25.94
CA GLN A 24 -33.13 2.83 26.10
C GLN A 24 -32.96 3.29 27.56
N ASN A 25 -32.10 2.60 28.32
CA ASN A 25 -31.86 2.92 29.73
C ASN A 25 -31.42 4.40 29.84
N PRO A 26 -32.22 5.29 30.49
CA PRO A 26 -31.90 6.73 30.50
C PRO A 26 -30.55 7.04 31.13
N GLU A 27 -30.14 6.22 32.12
CA GLU A 27 -28.85 6.35 32.76
C GLU A 27 -27.69 6.04 31.79
N CYS A 28 -27.82 5.00 30.96
CA CYS A 28 -26.84 4.68 29.93
C CYS A 28 -26.74 5.80 28.88
N MET A 29 -27.86 6.38 28.46
CA MET A 29 -27.85 7.51 27.49
C MET A 29 -27.19 8.76 28.07
N THR A 30 -27.46 9.05 29.36
CA THR A 30 -26.86 10.18 30.07
C THR A 30 -25.34 10.01 30.16
N ASN A 31 -24.86 8.87 30.63
CA ASN A 31 -23.44 8.60 30.77
C ASN A 31 -22.74 8.49 29.44
N LEU A 32 -23.39 7.94 28.37
CA LEU A 32 -22.87 7.96 27.00
C LEU A 32 -22.61 9.40 26.55
N SER A 33 -23.50 10.32 26.81
CA SER A 33 -23.31 11.73 26.46
C SER A 33 -22.18 12.36 27.27
N ILE A 34 -22.09 12.09 28.57
CA ILE A 34 -21.06 12.61 29.46
C ILE A 34 -19.67 12.18 28.99
N TYR A 35 -19.42 10.86 28.84
CA TYR A 35 -18.09 10.42 28.43
C TYR A 35 -17.75 10.84 27.01
N ALA A 36 -18.73 10.93 26.11
CA ALA A 36 -18.51 11.37 24.76
C ALA A 36 -17.98 12.83 24.70
N GLU A 37 -18.51 13.73 25.52
CA GLU A 37 -18.01 15.10 25.62
C GLU A 37 -16.58 15.12 26.20
N HIS A 38 -16.31 14.37 27.25
CA HIS A 38 -14.95 14.27 27.79
C HIS A 38 -13.94 13.72 26.78
N VAL A 39 -14.29 12.69 26.01
CA VAL A 39 -13.42 12.13 24.96
C VAL A 39 -13.15 13.13 23.82
N LYS A 40 -14.14 13.94 23.42
CA LYS A 40 -13.96 14.99 22.41
C LYS A 40 -12.87 16.00 22.78
N VAL A 41 -12.82 16.35 24.07
CA VAL A 41 -11.81 17.28 24.61
C VAL A 41 -10.57 16.56 25.18
N LYS A 42 -10.43 15.26 24.95
CA LYS A 42 -9.34 14.39 25.39
C LYS A 42 -9.16 14.32 26.93
N ASN A 43 -10.21 14.57 27.70
CA ASN A 43 -10.24 14.38 29.13
C ASN A 43 -10.63 12.93 29.46
N TYR A 44 -9.68 11.99 29.24
CA TYR A 44 -9.94 10.56 29.35
C TYR A 44 -10.15 10.08 30.78
N ASP A 45 -9.54 10.75 31.75
CA ASP A 45 -9.74 10.40 33.18
C ASP A 45 -11.18 10.64 33.61
N ALA A 46 -11.75 11.79 33.28
CA ALA A 46 -13.16 12.07 33.57
C ALA A 46 -14.15 11.24 32.73
N ALA A 47 -13.67 10.73 31.57
CA ALA A 47 -14.48 9.87 30.72
C ALA A 47 -14.57 8.42 31.22
N TYR A 48 -13.60 7.95 32.01
CA TYR A 48 -13.44 6.51 32.32
C TYR A 48 -14.61 5.92 33.09
N GLU A 49 -15.00 6.47 34.22
CA GLU A 49 -16.08 5.91 35.03
C GLU A 49 -17.48 5.96 34.34
N PRO A 50 -17.90 7.09 33.72
CA PRO A 50 -19.12 7.10 32.93
C PRO A 50 -19.12 6.12 31.77
N TRP A 51 -17.97 5.96 31.08
CA TRP A 51 -17.83 4.97 30.03
C TRP A 51 -17.93 3.54 30.55
N LYS A 52 -17.23 3.21 31.63
CA LYS A 52 -17.22 1.88 32.24
C LYS A 52 -18.60 1.43 32.61
N MET A 53 -19.38 2.30 33.22
CA MET A 53 -20.77 2.02 33.59
C MET A 53 -21.63 1.67 32.36
N VAL A 54 -21.51 2.43 31.26
CA VAL A 54 -22.25 2.13 30.03
C VAL A 54 -21.76 0.85 29.39
N TYR A 55 -20.45 0.61 29.38
CA TYR A 55 -19.85 -0.59 28.80
C TYR A 55 -20.28 -1.86 29.52
N GLU A 56 -20.40 -1.84 30.86
CA GLU A 56 -20.82 -2.98 31.67
C GLU A 56 -22.35 -3.21 31.62
N SER A 57 -23.14 -2.15 31.63
CA SER A 57 -24.60 -2.24 31.76
C SER A 57 -25.35 -2.27 30.43
N CYS A 58 -24.84 -1.60 29.40
CA CYS A 58 -25.49 -1.38 28.10
C CYS A 58 -24.51 -1.44 26.93
N PRO A 59 -23.72 -2.52 26.75
CA PRO A 59 -22.64 -2.55 25.79
C PRO A 59 -23.10 -2.33 24.33
N ASP A 60 -24.30 -2.73 23.99
CA ASP A 60 -24.87 -2.67 22.64
C ASP A 60 -25.62 -1.37 22.32
N ILE A 61 -25.70 -0.44 23.25
CA ILE A 61 -26.48 0.80 23.10
C ILE A 61 -25.96 1.67 21.94
N ASN A 62 -24.64 1.73 21.74
CA ASN A 62 -24.00 2.48 20.67
C ASN A 62 -22.57 1.98 20.41
N LYS A 63 -22.20 1.83 19.12
CA LYS A 63 -20.81 1.45 18.75
C LYS A 63 -19.75 2.42 19.30
N ALA A 64 -20.12 3.68 19.60
CA ALA A 64 -19.22 4.66 20.20
C ALA A 64 -18.66 4.18 21.54
N ASN A 65 -19.40 3.31 22.25
CA ASN A 65 -18.97 2.66 23.48
C ASN A 65 -17.62 1.94 23.30
N PHE A 66 -17.42 1.30 22.16
CA PHE A 66 -16.16 0.61 21.81
C PHE A 66 -15.10 1.56 21.27
N SER A 67 -15.44 2.45 20.34
CA SER A 67 -14.46 3.36 19.74
C SER A 67 -13.96 4.46 20.70
N TYR A 68 -14.74 4.86 21.67
CA TYR A 68 -14.33 5.79 22.72
C TYR A 68 -13.65 5.04 23.87
N GLY A 69 -14.16 3.85 24.23
CA GLY A 69 -13.52 2.96 25.20
C GLY A 69 -12.07 2.63 24.83
N GLU A 70 -11.81 2.34 23.55
CA GLU A 70 -10.46 2.14 23.05
C GLU A 70 -9.54 3.35 23.33
N ARG A 71 -10.03 4.58 23.08
CA ARG A 71 -9.25 5.81 23.33
C ARG A 71 -9.00 6.03 24.81
N ILE A 72 -10.01 5.78 25.62
CA ILE A 72 -9.93 5.90 27.08
C ILE A 72 -8.92 4.90 27.64
N LEU A 73 -9.05 3.61 27.28
CA LEU A 73 -8.15 2.57 27.77
C LEU A 73 -6.72 2.75 27.25
N LYS A 74 -6.51 3.18 26.00
CA LYS A 74 -5.18 3.54 25.51
C LYS A 74 -4.54 4.65 26.32
N ALA A 75 -5.29 5.70 26.68
CA ALA A 75 -4.78 6.76 27.54
C ALA A 75 -4.43 6.25 28.94
N LYS A 76 -5.26 5.35 29.51
CA LYS A 76 -4.96 4.69 30.80
C LYS A 76 -3.70 3.83 30.73
N ILE A 77 -3.51 3.05 29.66
CA ILE A 77 -2.30 2.25 29.43
C ILE A 77 -1.05 3.15 29.34
N GLU A 78 -1.15 4.31 28.66
CA GLU A 78 -0.04 5.26 28.54
C GLU A 78 0.30 5.94 29.87
N SER A 79 -0.68 6.17 30.74
CA SER A 79 -0.48 6.88 32.04
C SER A 79 -0.16 5.96 33.21
N SER A 80 -0.37 4.64 33.08
CA SER A 80 -0.16 3.65 34.13
C SER A 80 1.14 2.85 33.96
N THR A 81 1.58 2.19 35.02
CA THR A 81 2.75 1.32 35.04
C THR A 81 2.49 0.02 35.80
N GLY A 82 3.31 -1.01 35.57
CA GLY A 82 3.21 -2.28 36.31
C GLY A 82 1.84 -2.96 36.16
N ALA A 83 1.35 -3.56 37.23
CA ALA A 83 0.10 -4.34 37.25
C ALA A 83 -1.16 -3.53 36.86
N GLU A 84 -1.21 -2.24 37.14
CA GLU A 84 -2.31 -1.39 36.72
C GLU A 84 -2.36 -1.25 35.19
N LYS A 85 -1.20 -1.02 34.55
CA LYS A 85 -1.07 -1.00 33.10
C LYS A 85 -1.50 -2.32 32.48
N ASP A 86 -1.03 -3.43 33.03
CA ASP A 86 -1.36 -4.78 32.56
C ASP A 86 -2.88 -5.03 32.65
N GLY A 87 -3.53 -4.55 33.74
CA GLY A 87 -4.98 -4.61 33.90
C GLY A 87 -5.71 -3.88 32.77
N HIS A 88 -5.30 -2.63 32.46
CA HIS A 88 -5.91 -1.87 31.37
C HIS A 88 -5.64 -2.48 29.97
N VAL A 89 -4.50 -3.17 29.78
CA VAL A 89 -4.27 -3.94 28.56
C VAL A 89 -5.27 -5.09 28.45
N GLN A 90 -5.53 -5.83 29.54
CA GLN A 90 -6.53 -6.90 29.54
C GLN A 90 -7.94 -6.38 29.29
N ASP A 91 -8.30 -5.24 29.89
CA ASP A 91 -9.59 -4.57 29.64
C ASP A 91 -9.76 -4.20 28.14
N LEU A 92 -8.68 -3.70 27.51
CA LEU A 92 -8.71 -3.35 26.10
C LEU A 92 -8.80 -4.59 25.19
N LEU A 93 -8.12 -5.69 25.53
CA LEU A 93 -8.28 -6.97 24.82
C LEU A 93 -9.73 -7.47 24.90
N ALA A 94 -10.36 -7.41 26.09
CA ALA A 94 -11.76 -7.77 26.26
C ALA A 94 -12.70 -6.83 25.50
N LEU A 95 -12.39 -5.54 25.46
CA LEU A 95 -13.14 -4.55 24.66
C LEU A 95 -13.15 -4.93 23.17
N TYR A 96 -12.01 -5.32 22.63
CA TYR A 96 -11.91 -5.73 21.22
C TYR A 96 -12.76 -6.98 20.93
N ASP A 97 -12.72 -8.01 21.78
CA ASP A 97 -13.55 -9.20 21.62
C ASP A 97 -15.04 -8.86 21.70
N ASN A 98 -15.45 -8.04 22.67
CA ASN A 98 -16.82 -7.59 22.82
C ASN A 98 -17.29 -6.69 21.67
N SER A 99 -16.39 -5.92 21.03
CA SER A 99 -16.76 -5.10 19.87
C SER A 99 -17.27 -5.97 18.72
N LEU A 100 -16.61 -7.10 18.46
CA LEU A 100 -17.05 -8.08 17.45
C LEU A 100 -18.36 -8.78 17.87
N LYS A 101 -18.51 -9.10 19.15
CA LYS A 101 -19.71 -9.75 19.69
C LYS A 101 -20.96 -8.87 19.54
N TYR A 102 -20.87 -7.59 19.91
CA TYR A 102 -22.03 -6.68 19.95
C TYR A 102 -22.27 -5.97 18.60
N PHE A 103 -21.21 -5.76 17.80
CA PHE A 103 -21.31 -5.06 16.51
C PHE A 103 -20.61 -5.82 15.36
N PRO A 104 -21.01 -7.08 15.06
CA PRO A 104 -20.31 -7.93 14.08
C PRO A 104 -20.34 -7.38 12.65
N THR A 105 -21.26 -6.47 12.33
CA THR A 105 -21.32 -5.80 11.02
C THR A 105 -20.39 -4.56 10.91
N LYS A 106 -19.78 -4.15 12.01
CA LYS A 106 -18.90 -2.97 12.09
C LYS A 106 -17.45 -3.31 12.38
N TYR A 107 -17.20 -4.46 12.96
CA TYR A 107 -15.89 -4.98 13.29
C TYR A 107 -15.68 -6.29 12.54
N SER A 108 -14.49 -6.55 12.04
CA SER A 108 -14.13 -7.79 11.37
C SER A 108 -13.27 -8.68 12.28
N LYS A 109 -13.27 -9.99 12.03
CA LYS A 109 -12.42 -10.93 12.77
C LYS A 109 -10.95 -10.55 12.64
N ALA A 110 -10.49 -10.28 11.40
CA ALA A 110 -9.12 -9.85 11.16
C ALA A 110 -8.80 -8.52 11.86
N GLY A 111 -9.69 -7.53 11.79
CA GLY A 111 -9.49 -6.24 12.46
C GLY A 111 -9.25 -6.39 13.96
N VAL A 112 -10.13 -7.15 14.64
CA VAL A 112 -10.00 -7.41 16.08
C VAL A 112 -8.71 -8.18 16.42
N ALA A 113 -8.37 -9.21 15.66
CA ALA A 113 -7.14 -9.96 15.88
C ALA A 113 -5.89 -9.09 15.67
N ILE A 114 -5.90 -8.23 14.67
CA ILE A 114 -4.83 -7.26 14.41
C ILE A 114 -4.66 -6.28 15.58
N ASP A 115 -5.76 -5.67 16.05
CA ASP A 115 -5.70 -4.71 17.16
C ASP A 115 -5.18 -5.37 18.43
N LYS A 116 -5.59 -6.62 18.72
CA LYS A 116 -5.09 -7.42 19.84
C LYS A 116 -3.61 -7.75 19.69
N ALA A 117 -3.17 -8.23 18.53
CA ALA A 117 -1.78 -8.59 18.28
C ALA A 117 -0.84 -7.38 18.41
N LEU A 118 -1.24 -6.23 17.85
CA LEU A 118 -0.47 -4.99 17.96
C LEU A 118 -0.41 -4.48 19.40
N LEU A 119 -1.51 -4.55 20.16
CA LEU A 119 -1.54 -4.17 21.57
C LEU A 119 -0.61 -5.05 22.40
N LEU A 120 -0.65 -6.37 22.22
CA LEU A 120 0.21 -7.33 22.91
C LEU A 120 1.68 -7.11 22.57
N GLN A 121 1.99 -6.89 21.29
CA GLN A 121 3.36 -6.61 20.83
C GLN A 121 3.91 -5.31 21.44
N GLU A 122 3.12 -4.23 21.44
CA GLU A 122 3.51 -2.92 21.99
C GLU A 122 3.81 -2.99 23.49
N ASN A 123 3.08 -3.83 24.23
CA ASN A 123 3.27 -4.01 25.65
C ASN A 123 4.16 -5.20 26.02
N LYS A 124 4.73 -5.92 25.05
CA LYS A 124 5.59 -7.09 25.24
C LYS A 124 4.91 -8.20 26.05
N MET A 125 3.62 -8.41 25.82
CA MET A 125 2.78 -9.38 26.56
C MET A 125 2.47 -10.63 25.75
N ALA A 126 3.12 -10.85 24.62
CA ALA A 126 3.00 -12.06 23.82
C ALA A 126 4.36 -12.41 23.18
N SER A 127 4.62 -13.70 23.01
CA SER A 127 5.74 -14.24 22.25
C SER A 127 5.52 -14.12 20.75
N ASP A 128 6.60 -14.23 19.96
CA ASP A 128 6.50 -14.27 18.50
C ASP A 128 5.60 -15.40 18.00
N GLU A 129 5.56 -16.53 18.70
CA GLU A 129 4.72 -17.66 18.35
C GLU A 129 3.23 -17.36 18.55
N GLU A 130 2.86 -16.72 19.65
CA GLU A 130 1.48 -16.30 19.92
C GLU A 130 1.04 -15.23 18.93
N LEU A 131 1.89 -14.25 18.64
CA LEU A 131 1.62 -13.19 17.66
C LEU A 131 1.45 -13.77 16.26
N PHE A 132 2.37 -14.65 15.85
CA PHE A 132 2.29 -15.35 14.56
C PHE A 132 0.98 -16.14 14.45
N ASN A 133 0.67 -17.00 15.42
CA ASN A 133 -0.51 -17.87 15.36
C ASN A 133 -1.83 -17.04 15.32
N MET A 134 -1.90 -15.93 16.07
CA MET A 134 -3.05 -15.04 16.06
C MET A 134 -3.23 -14.37 14.69
N LEU A 135 -2.16 -13.85 14.11
CA LEU A 135 -2.19 -13.13 12.84
C LEU A 135 -2.35 -14.08 11.65
N ASP A 136 -1.72 -15.26 11.70
CA ASP A 136 -1.90 -16.30 10.68
C ASP A 136 -3.35 -16.75 10.58
N LYS A 137 -3.97 -17.10 11.72
CA LYS A 137 -5.39 -17.44 11.76
C LYS A 137 -6.27 -16.33 11.18
N ALA A 138 -6.01 -15.08 11.56
CA ALA A 138 -6.76 -13.93 11.07
C ALA A 138 -6.57 -13.71 9.56
N PHE A 139 -5.37 -13.92 9.06
CA PHE A 139 -5.05 -13.79 7.65
C PHE A 139 -5.72 -14.89 6.81
N GLN A 140 -5.72 -16.13 7.29
CA GLN A 140 -6.36 -17.25 6.59
C GLN A 140 -7.89 -17.17 6.61
N GLU A 141 -8.50 -16.76 7.73
CA GLU A 141 -9.96 -16.75 7.88
C GLU A 141 -10.63 -15.48 7.32
N ASP A 142 -9.93 -14.33 7.27
CA ASP A 142 -10.52 -13.03 6.92
C ASP A 142 -9.52 -12.11 6.20
N GLN A 143 -8.82 -12.64 5.20
CA GLN A 143 -7.78 -11.95 4.42
C GLN A 143 -8.28 -10.61 3.84
N ALA A 144 -9.55 -10.56 3.40
CA ALA A 144 -10.13 -9.36 2.81
C ALA A 144 -10.09 -8.14 3.76
N ASN A 145 -10.25 -8.38 5.06
CA ASN A 145 -10.20 -7.36 6.11
C ASN A 145 -8.83 -7.22 6.78
N PHE A 146 -7.83 -7.99 6.38
CA PHE A 146 -6.47 -7.86 6.89
C PHE A 146 -5.75 -6.68 6.19
N LYS A 147 -6.10 -5.45 6.58
CA LYS A 147 -5.72 -4.20 5.88
C LYS A 147 -4.72 -3.32 6.63
N ASN A 148 -4.15 -3.80 7.72
CA ASN A 148 -3.19 -3.01 8.50
C ASN A 148 -1.74 -3.33 8.05
N PRO A 149 -1.00 -2.36 7.46
CA PRO A 149 0.36 -2.63 6.97
C PRO A 149 1.33 -3.03 8.08
N ARG A 150 1.20 -2.47 9.30
CA ARG A 150 2.05 -2.84 10.44
C ARG A 150 1.80 -4.29 10.89
N ALA A 151 0.54 -4.76 10.85
CA ALA A 151 0.21 -6.14 11.17
C ALA A 151 0.73 -7.12 10.10
N LEU A 152 0.74 -6.75 8.82
CA LEU A 152 1.38 -7.56 7.76
C LEU A 152 2.88 -7.72 8.01
N TYR A 153 3.56 -6.65 8.42
CA TYR A 153 4.97 -6.76 8.82
C TYR A 153 5.16 -7.63 10.05
N LEU A 154 4.34 -7.43 11.09
CA LEU A 154 4.43 -8.22 12.34
C LEU A 154 4.20 -9.71 12.06
N TYR A 155 3.19 -10.05 11.28
CA TYR A 155 2.89 -11.42 10.86
C TYR A 155 4.09 -12.09 10.19
N PHE A 156 4.68 -11.42 9.20
CA PHE A 156 5.85 -11.94 8.49
C PHE A 156 7.10 -11.98 9.37
N SER A 157 7.37 -10.91 10.14
CA SER A 157 8.58 -10.84 10.97
C SER A 157 8.60 -11.88 12.07
N SER A 158 7.45 -12.12 12.74
CA SER A 158 7.36 -13.17 13.76
C SER A 158 7.63 -14.57 13.18
N LEU A 159 7.18 -14.84 11.93
CA LEU A 159 7.52 -16.10 11.27
C LEU A 159 9.00 -16.25 10.97
N VAL A 160 9.65 -15.18 10.50
CA VAL A 160 11.11 -15.20 10.24
C VAL A 160 11.88 -15.44 11.54
N ASP A 161 11.46 -14.83 12.66
CA ASP A 161 12.09 -15.02 13.95
C ASP A 161 11.88 -16.45 14.48
N LEU A 162 10.69 -17.05 14.26
CA LEU A 162 10.42 -18.45 14.55
C LEU A 162 11.25 -19.42 13.69
N HIS A 163 11.45 -19.10 12.41
CA HIS A 163 12.36 -19.86 11.54
C HIS A 163 13.80 -19.79 12.05
N GLY A 164 14.28 -18.60 12.41
CA GLY A 164 15.62 -18.42 13.01
C GLY A 164 15.81 -19.19 14.32
N ALA A 165 14.73 -19.43 15.06
CA ALA A 165 14.70 -20.27 16.26
C ALA A 165 14.52 -21.78 15.96
N GLY A 166 14.48 -22.20 14.70
CA GLY A 166 14.30 -23.60 14.28
C GLY A 166 12.89 -24.17 14.48
N LYS A 167 11.88 -23.31 14.69
CA LYS A 167 10.49 -23.72 14.95
C LYS A 167 9.60 -23.74 13.70
N LYS A 168 10.05 -23.15 12.59
CA LYS A 168 9.32 -23.07 11.32
C LYS A 168 10.25 -23.33 10.15
N ASP A 169 9.71 -23.92 9.09
CA ASP A 169 10.47 -24.23 7.89
C ASP A 169 10.68 -23.01 6.98
N LEU A 170 11.77 -23.04 6.22
CA LEU A 170 12.06 -21.99 5.24
C LEU A 170 10.96 -21.87 4.17
N GLN A 171 10.31 -22.99 3.82
CA GLN A 171 9.19 -22.99 2.87
C GLN A 171 8.00 -22.18 3.40
N ASP A 172 7.71 -22.25 4.70
CA ASP A 172 6.64 -21.44 5.33
C ASP A 172 6.95 -19.94 5.21
N VAL A 173 8.23 -19.58 5.45
CA VAL A 173 8.69 -18.18 5.32
C VAL A 173 8.43 -17.66 3.90
N PHE A 174 8.79 -18.43 2.88
CA PHE A 174 8.58 -18.00 1.50
C PHE A 174 7.11 -17.97 1.08
N THR A 175 6.31 -18.92 1.56
CA THR A 175 4.87 -18.92 1.29
C THR A 175 4.20 -17.69 1.90
N THR A 176 4.50 -17.41 3.16
CA THR A 176 3.95 -16.23 3.86
C THR A 176 4.48 -14.91 3.28
N TYR A 177 5.74 -14.86 2.84
CA TYR A 177 6.28 -13.70 2.13
C TYR A 177 5.44 -13.38 0.88
N ASP A 178 5.16 -14.41 0.05
CA ASP A 178 4.35 -14.23 -1.16
C ASP A 178 2.94 -13.75 -0.82
N ASP A 179 2.31 -14.33 0.18
CA ASP A 179 0.94 -13.97 0.57
C ASP A 179 0.88 -12.54 1.12
N VAL A 180 1.87 -12.14 1.92
CA VAL A 180 1.97 -10.78 2.47
C VAL A 180 2.27 -9.76 1.37
N THR A 181 3.20 -10.04 0.46
CA THR A 181 3.53 -9.13 -0.65
C THR A 181 2.39 -9.00 -1.64
N GLU A 182 1.70 -10.09 -1.98
CA GLU A 182 0.49 -10.07 -2.82
C GLU A 182 -0.62 -9.21 -2.16
N LYS A 183 -0.80 -9.33 -0.84
CA LYS A 183 -1.75 -8.51 -0.10
C LYS A 183 -1.38 -7.03 -0.09
N ILE A 184 -0.11 -6.70 0.10
CA ILE A 184 0.40 -5.33 0.01
C ILE A 184 0.14 -4.74 -1.38
N GLU A 185 0.42 -5.49 -2.44
CA GLU A 185 0.18 -5.06 -3.82
C GLU A 185 -1.30 -4.81 -4.09
N GLN A 186 -2.18 -5.70 -3.62
CA GLN A 186 -3.63 -5.56 -3.75
C GLN A 186 -4.13 -4.27 -3.09
N GLU A 187 -3.75 -4.01 -1.84
CA GLU A 187 -4.16 -2.79 -1.12
C GLU A 187 -3.58 -1.52 -1.76
N ASN A 188 -2.31 -1.55 -2.21
CA ASN A 188 -1.71 -0.43 -2.93
C ASN A 188 -2.40 -0.13 -4.26
N LYS A 189 -2.87 -1.15 -4.97
CA LYS A 189 -3.64 -0.99 -6.19
C LYS A 189 -4.94 -0.21 -5.93
N GLU A 190 -5.69 -0.57 -4.89
CA GLU A 190 -6.91 0.14 -4.49
C GLU A 190 -6.62 1.62 -4.14
N LEU A 191 -5.56 1.86 -3.37
CA LEU A 191 -5.14 3.21 -2.99
C LEU A 191 -4.69 4.03 -4.19
N THR A 192 -3.92 3.43 -5.10
CA THR A 192 -3.47 4.06 -6.34
C THR A 192 -4.64 4.46 -7.23
N ALA A 193 -5.67 3.62 -7.33
CA ALA A 193 -6.89 3.96 -8.08
C ALA A 193 -7.59 5.21 -7.51
N ILE A 194 -7.65 5.34 -6.18
CA ILE A 194 -8.19 6.53 -5.51
C ILE A 194 -7.35 7.77 -5.81
N VAL A 195 -6.02 7.67 -5.68
CA VAL A 195 -5.09 8.78 -5.95
C VAL A 195 -5.20 9.22 -7.40
N THR A 196 -5.13 8.29 -8.35
CA THR A 196 -5.23 8.57 -9.80
C THR A 196 -6.53 9.28 -10.14
N LYS A 197 -7.66 8.87 -9.54
CA LYS A 197 -8.97 9.50 -9.74
C LYS A 197 -9.04 10.93 -9.23
N LEU A 198 -8.41 11.20 -8.08
CA LEU A 198 -8.55 12.50 -7.38
C LEU A 198 -7.45 13.50 -7.73
N LEU A 199 -6.29 13.04 -8.20
CA LEU A 199 -5.13 13.88 -8.49
C LEU A 199 -5.40 14.98 -9.52
N PRO A 200 -6.15 14.75 -10.65
CA PRO A 200 -6.49 15.80 -11.59
C PRO A 200 -7.32 16.93 -10.96
N LYS A 201 -8.28 16.58 -10.08
CA LYS A 201 -9.08 17.55 -9.34
C LYS A 201 -8.28 18.34 -8.32
N ASP A 202 -7.29 17.70 -7.68
CA ASP A 202 -6.37 18.37 -6.76
C ASP A 202 -5.53 19.41 -7.48
N SER A 203 -5.01 19.06 -8.65
CA SER A 203 -4.22 19.96 -9.50
C SER A 203 -5.01 21.19 -9.97
N LEU A 204 -6.33 21.07 -10.12
CA LEU A 204 -7.24 22.15 -10.49
C LEU A 204 -7.82 22.91 -9.28
N GLY A 205 -7.51 22.47 -8.06
CA GLY A 205 -8.07 23.06 -6.84
C GLY A 205 -9.58 22.78 -6.62
N THR A 206 -10.15 21.80 -7.31
CA THR A 206 -11.61 21.53 -7.35
C THR A 206 -12.06 20.43 -6.40
N LEU A 207 -11.18 19.90 -5.53
CA LEU A 207 -11.54 18.87 -4.55
C LEU A 207 -12.50 19.40 -3.49
N THR A 208 -13.55 18.64 -3.21
CA THR A 208 -14.40 18.83 -2.03
C THR A 208 -13.63 18.48 -0.75
N SER A 209 -14.10 18.95 0.42
CA SER A 209 -13.49 18.63 1.71
C SER A 209 -13.41 17.11 1.98
N LYS A 210 -14.44 16.36 1.53
CA LYS A 210 -14.47 14.91 1.63
C LYS A 210 -13.40 14.27 0.72
N GLU A 211 -13.28 14.73 -0.53
CA GLU A 211 -12.27 14.23 -1.47
C GLU A 211 -10.84 14.55 -1.02
N LYS A 212 -10.59 15.75 -0.48
CA LYS A 212 -9.29 16.11 0.13
C LYS A 212 -8.91 15.15 1.26
N ARG A 213 -9.87 14.84 2.14
CA ARG A 213 -9.64 13.87 3.21
C ARG A 213 -9.36 12.47 2.65
N THR A 214 -10.13 12.03 1.66
CA THR A 214 -9.96 10.71 1.02
C THR A 214 -8.61 10.60 0.34
N LEU A 215 -8.21 11.61 -0.44
CA LEU A 215 -6.90 11.65 -1.10
C LEU A 215 -5.77 11.58 -0.06
N ARG A 216 -5.83 12.41 1.00
CA ARG A 216 -4.82 12.39 2.07
C ARG A 216 -4.70 11.03 2.74
N VAL A 217 -5.83 10.38 3.05
CA VAL A 217 -5.83 9.05 3.69
C VAL A 217 -5.23 7.99 2.75
N ALA A 218 -5.64 8.00 1.47
CA ALA A 218 -5.09 7.07 0.48
C ALA A 218 -3.58 7.25 0.30
N THR A 219 -3.11 8.50 0.25
CA THR A 219 -1.70 8.86 0.15
C THR A 219 -0.88 8.33 1.35
N VAL A 220 -1.32 8.63 2.58
CA VAL A 220 -0.63 8.20 3.80
C VAL A 220 -0.60 6.66 3.93
N ASN A 221 -1.70 6.00 3.58
CA ASN A 221 -1.76 4.55 3.62
C ASN A 221 -0.85 3.92 2.56
N SER A 222 -0.83 4.44 1.34
CA SER A 222 0.08 3.97 0.28
C SER A 222 1.56 4.11 0.69
N GLU A 223 1.93 5.23 1.32
CA GLU A 223 3.27 5.41 1.90
C GLU A 223 3.58 4.36 2.97
N SER A 224 2.62 4.06 3.84
CA SER A 224 2.78 3.05 4.90
C SER A 224 2.98 1.66 4.32
N TYR A 225 2.20 1.29 3.30
CA TYR A 225 2.39 0.01 2.58
C TYR A 225 3.74 -0.06 1.87
N GLY A 226 4.19 1.03 1.25
CA GLY A 226 5.51 1.09 0.61
C GLY A 226 6.67 0.88 1.61
N LYS A 227 6.58 1.48 2.79
CA LYS A 227 7.55 1.27 3.88
C LYS A 227 7.54 -0.17 4.36
N VAL A 228 6.35 -0.74 4.54
CA VAL A 228 6.20 -2.13 4.99
C VAL A 228 6.71 -3.10 3.94
N ALA A 229 6.42 -2.92 2.66
CA ALA A 229 6.99 -3.74 1.59
C ALA A 229 8.52 -3.79 1.66
N SER A 230 9.16 -2.61 1.78
CA SER A 230 10.62 -2.53 1.90
C SER A 230 11.14 -3.20 3.19
N SER A 231 10.38 -3.14 4.28
CA SER A 231 10.75 -3.80 5.55
C SER A 231 10.62 -5.32 5.48
N VAL A 232 9.57 -5.81 4.81
CA VAL A 232 9.35 -7.24 4.53
C VAL A 232 10.48 -7.79 3.65
N ASP A 233 10.83 -7.08 2.57
CA ASP A 233 11.96 -7.44 1.69
C ASP A 233 13.29 -7.46 2.46
N SER A 234 13.53 -6.46 3.31
CA SER A 234 14.73 -6.39 4.15
C SER A 234 14.79 -7.52 5.17
N LYS A 235 13.64 -7.87 5.79
CA LYS A 235 13.56 -8.95 6.78
C LYS A 235 13.78 -10.32 6.14
N LEU A 236 13.25 -10.54 4.93
CA LEU A 236 13.55 -11.74 4.14
C LEU A 236 15.05 -11.82 3.80
N GLY A 237 15.63 -10.69 3.38
CA GLY A 237 17.05 -10.40 3.15
C GLY A 237 17.92 -11.60 2.79
N ALA A 238 18.72 -12.03 3.76
CA ALA A 238 19.69 -13.12 3.62
C ALA A 238 19.07 -14.52 3.44
N LEU A 239 17.79 -14.71 3.77
CA LEU A 239 17.11 -16.00 3.56
C LEU A 239 16.76 -16.24 2.10
N ALA A 240 16.63 -15.18 1.30
CA ALA A 240 16.24 -15.27 -0.11
C ALA A 240 17.42 -15.03 -1.05
N ASP A 241 18.57 -15.57 -0.75
CA ASP A 241 19.70 -15.64 -1.67
C ASP A 241 19.60 -16.88 -2.56
N CYS A 242 20.47 -16.94 -3.57
CA CYS A 242 20.48 -18.05 -4.52
C CYS A 242 20.86 -19.38 -3.86
N ASP A 243 21.72 -19.33 -2.83
CA ASP A 243 22.19 -20.53 -2.12
C ASP A 243 21.06 -21.23 -1.34
N ASN A 244 20.08 -20.47 -0.87
CA ASN A 244 18.88 -20.99 -0.22
C ASN A 244 17.75 -21.32 -1.20
N LEU A 245 17.52 -20.46 -2.24
CA LEU A 245 16.41 -20.61 -3.16
C LEU A 245 16.59 -21.80 -4.11
N ILE A 246 17.80 -22.01 -4.64
CA ILE A 246 18.07 -23.06 -5.63
C ILE A 246 17.76 -24.45 -5.06
N PRO A 247 18.35 -24.87 -3.92
CA PRO A 247 18.07 -26.19 -3.34
C PRO A 247 16.58 -26.36 -2.94
N LEU A 248 15.94 -25.29 -2.48
CA LEU A 248 14.51 -25.32 -2.14
C LEU A 248 13.65 -25.67 -3.34
N TYR A 249 13.91 -24.99 -4.49
CA TYR A 249 13.14 -25.23 -5.71
C TYR A 249 13.51 -26.55 -6.39
N GLU A 250 14.77 -26.95 -6.38
CA GLU A 250 15.21 -28.27 -6.89
C GLU A 250 14.47 -29.40 -6.18
N LYS A 251 14.35 -29.33 -4.85
CA LYS A 251 13.65 -30.32 -4.03
C LYS A 251 12.16 -30.41 -4.35
N SER A 252 11.53 -29.27 -4.65
CA SER A 252 10.07 -29.18 -4.80
C SER A 252 9.59 -29.18 -6.27
N PHE A 253 10.50 -29.09 -7.25
CA PHE A 253 10.14 -28.87 -8.65
C PHE A 253 9.31 -29.97 -9.25
N GLU A 254 9.74 -31.23 -9.12
CA GLU A 254 9.02 -32.37 -9.73
C GLU A 254 7.61 -32.55 -9.19
N GLU A 255 7.38 -32.21 -7.92
CA GLU A 255 6.06 -32.27 -7.28
C GLU A 255 5.15 -31.09 -7.70
N LYS A 256 5.75 -29.89 -7.91
CA LYS A 256 5.00 -28.64 -8.05
C LYS A 256 5.11 -27.97 -9.42
N LYS A 257 5.81 -28.59 -10.38
CA LYS A 257 6.02 -28.00 -11.72
C LYS A 257 4.74 -27.73 -12.51
N ASP A 258 3.62 -28.41 -12.16
CA ASP A 258 2.32 -28.23 -12.80
C ASP A 258 1.40 -27.26 -12.00
N ASP A 259 1.85 -26.77 -10.84
CA ASP A 259 1.15 -25.73 -10.07
C ASP A 259 1.54 -24.33 -10.60
N VAL A 260 0.63 -23.76 -11.38
CA VAL A 260 0.82 -22.42 -12.00
C VAL A 260 1.19 -21.36 -10.97
N LYS A 261 0.54 -21.33 -9.80
CA LYS A 261 0.77 -20.31 -8.77
C LYS A 261 2.17 -20.48 -8.16
N TRP A 262 2.55 -21.70 -7.85
CA TRP A 262 3.87 -21.98 -7.29
C TRP A 262 4.99 -21.67 -8.28
N VAL A 263 4.86 -22.10 -9.54
CA VAL A 263 5.86 -21.85 -10.59
C VAL A 263 6.05 -20.35 -10.82
N LYS A 264 4.95 -19.59 -10.92
CA LYS A 264 5.01 -18.13 -11.09
C LYS A 264 5.74 -17.45 -9.93
N ARG A 265 5.44 -17.84 -8.69
CA ARG A 265 6.09 -17.29 -7.49
C ARG A 265 7.58 -17.65 -7.44
N ALA A 266 7.92 -18.89 -7.79
CA ALA A 266 9.32 -19.36 -7.82
C ALA A 266 10.15 -18.60 -8.86
N VAL A 267 9.65 -18.46 -10.10
CA VAL A 267 10.31 -17.69 -11.17
C VAL A 267 10.45 -16.23 -10.74
N GLY A 268 9.38 -15.60 -10.26
CA GLY A 268 9.39 -14.21 -9.82
C GLY A 268 10.40 -13.94 -8.72
N ARG A 269 10.53 -14.84 -7.76
CA ARG A 269 11.48 -14.72 -6.66
C ARG A 269 12.92 -14.89 -7.13
N MET A 270 13.23 -15.96 -7.85
CA MET A 270 14.58 -16.16 -8.42
C MET A 270 14.97 -14.98 -9.32
N PHE A 271 14.03 -14.45 -10.09
CA PHE A 271 14.23 -13.26 -10.89
C PHE A 271 14.56 -12.02 -10.06
N SER A 272 13.77 -11.75 -9.01
CA SER A 272 13.95 -10.57 -8.14
C SER A 272 15.25 -10.61 -7.35
N LYS A 273 15.77 -11.80 -7.07
CA LYS A 273 17.04 -12.04 -6.36
C LYS A 273 18.22 -12.28 -7.30
N GLU A 274 18.04 -12.04 -8.61
CA GLU A 274 19.06 -12.15 -9.64
C GLU A 274 19.64 -13.57 -9.81
N CYS A 275 18.94 -14.63 -9.37
CA CYS A 275 19.33 -16.03 -9.53
C CYS A 275 19.03 -16.58 -10.94
N ILE A 276 19.11 -15.74 -11.96
CA ILE A 276 18.65 -16.05 -13.32
C ILE A 276 19.68 -16.81 -14.16
N ASP A 277 20.93 -16.96 -13.68
CA ASP A 277 21.99 -17.72 -14.34
C ASP A 277 21.91 -19.22 -14.05
N ASP A 278 21.17 -19.59 -13.00
CA ASP A 278 21.08 -20.97 -12.57
C ASP A 278 20.18 -21.81 -13.49
N PRO A 279 20.52 -23.08 -13.77
CA PRO A 279 19.69 -23.98 -14.55
C PRO A 279 18.28 -24.16 -13.99
N MET A 280 18.11 -24.06 -12.67
CA MET A 280 16.81 -24.17 -12.02
C MET A 280 15.87 -23.04 -12.42
N PHE A 281 16.39 -21.80 -12.53
CA PHE A 281 15.60 -20.67 -13.05
C PHE A 281 15.09 -20.96 -14.46
N ARG A 282 15.91 -21.53 -15.34
CA ARG A 282 15.51 -21.86 -16.71
C ARG A 282 14.40 -22.92 -16.72
N LYS A 283 14.52 -23.98 -15.91
CA LYS A 283 13.47 -25.01 -15.80
C LYS A 283 12.14 -24.42 -15.32
N LEU A 284 12.18 -23.58 -14.28
CA LEU A 284 10.99 -22.89 -13.75
C LEU A 284 10.39 -21.94 -14.78
N PHE A 285 11.22 -21.17 -15.50
CA PHE A 285 10.76 -20.27 -16.54
C PHE A 285 10.10 -21.00 -17.72
N GLU A 286 10.70 -22.12 -18.18
CA GLU A 286 10.13 -22.96 -19.24
C GLU A 286 8.78 -23.55 -18.81
N ALA A 287 8.67 -24.01 -17.57
CA ALA A 287 7.41 -24.47 -16.99
C ALA A 287 6.37 -23.33 -16.94
N GLN A 288 6.76 -22.14 -16.50
CA GLN A 288 5.86 -20.98 -16.49
C GLN A 288 5.37 -20.64 -17.90
N LEU A 289 6.25 -20.58 -18.87
CA LEU A 289 5.90 -20.21 -20.23
C LEU A 289 4.94 -21.24 -20.86
N ALA A 290 5.11 -22.53 -20.53
CA ALA A 290 4.21 -23.60 -20.99
C ALA A 290 2.84 -23.56 -20.32
N LEU A 291 2.77 -23.28 -19.01
CA LEU A 291 1.54 -23.25 -18.22
C LEU A 291 0.76 -21.94 -18.39
N ASP A 292 1.46 -20.80 -18.39
CA ASP A 292 0.88 -19.46 -18.39
C ASP A 292 1.76 -18.47 -19.14
N PRO A 293 1.63 -18.33 -20.48
CA PRO A 293 2.36 -17.36 -21.29
C PRO A 293 1.86 -15.92 -21.04
N SER A 294 1.96 -15.47 -19.79
CA SER A 294 1.47 -14.19 -19.28
C SER A 294 2.44 -13.04 -19.50
N ALA A 295 2.00 -11.82 -19.16
CA ALA A 295 2.84 -10.63 -19.17
C ALA A 295 4.14 -10.83 -18.37
N ASP A 296 4.05 -11.46 -17.19
CA ASP A 296 5.21 -11.74 -16.34
C ASP A 296 6.21 -12.69 -17.05
N ALA A 297 5.70 -13.76 -17.70
CA ALA A 297 6.57 -14.69 -18.45
C ALA A 297 7.36 -13.96 -19.55
N TYR A 298 6.70 -13.08 -20.31
CA TYR A 298 7.40 -12.27 -21.31
C TYR A 298 8.35 -11.23 -20.70
N MET A 299 8.03 -10.71 -19.52
CA MET A 299 8.96 -9.84 -18.77
C MET A 299 10.26 -10.57 -18.41
N TYR A 300 10.17 -11.80 -17.94
CA TYR A 300 11.34 -12.61 -17.59
C TYR A 300 12.12 -13.03 -18.84
N GLY A 301 11.43 -13.44 -19.92
CA GLY A 301 12.04 -13.73 -21.19
C GLY A 301 12.81 -12.53 -21.75
N GLY A 302 12.20 -11.35 -21.71
CA GLY A 302 12.85 -10.11 -22.13
C GLY A 302 14.10 -9.78 -21.29
N ALA A 303 14.05 -10.01 -19.99
CA ALA A 303 15.21 -9.77 -19.12
C ALA A 303 16.36 -10.77 -19.38
N LEU A 304 16.05 -12.05 -19.62
CA LEU A 304 17.04 -13.05 -20.03
C LEU A 304 17.73 -12.66 -21.37
N LYS A 305 16.96 -12.26 -22.38
CA LYS A 305 17.46 -11.79 -23.66
C LYS A 305 18.30 -10.52 -23.51
N GLN A 306 17.86 -9.58 -22.67
CA GLN A 306 18.65 -8.38 -22.35
C GLN A 306 20.00 -8.74 -21.74
N LYS A 307 20.03 -9.71 -20.83
CA LYS A 307 21.26 -10.16 -20.16
C LYS A 307 22.21 -10.85 -21.15
N SER A 308 21.69 -11.62 -22.08
CA SER A 308 22.48 -12.25 -23.15
C SER A 308 22.90 -11.28 -24.27
N GLY A 309 22.51 -9.99 -24.21
CA GLY A 309 22.83 -8.96 -25.19
C GLY A 309 21.87 -8.87 -26.38
N ASP A 310 20.84 -9.74 -26.45
CA ASP A 310 19.79 -9.64 -27.47
C ASP A 310 18.76 -8.56 -27.09
N MET A 311 19.13 -7.30 -27.35
CA MET A 311 18.29 -6.14 -27.06
C MET A 311 17.01 -6.08 -27.89
N ASN A 312 17.07 -6.58 -29.16
CA ASN A 312 15.90 -6.55 -30.03
C ASN A 312 14.87 -7.59 -29.57
N GLY A 313 15.30 -8.82 -29.26
CA GLY A 313 14.46 -9.85 -28.66
C GLY A 313 13.92 -9.45 -27.30
N ALA A 314 14.72 -8.78 -26.46
CA ALA A 314 14.28 -8.26 -25.18
C ALA A 314 13.14 -7.24 -25.30
N LEU A 315 13.27 -6.27 -26.22
CA LEU A 315 12.25 -5.27 -26.49
C LEU A 315 10.97 -5.88 -27.08
N ALA A 316 11.09 -6.91 -27.93
CA ALA A 316 9.93 -7.63 -28.44
C ALA A 316 9.14 -8.30 -27.31
N ASP A 317 9.81 -9.02 -26.43
CA ASP A 317 9.17 -9.65 -25.25
C ASP A 317 8.56 -8.61 -24.29
N PHE A 318 9.29 -7.55 -23.97
CA PHE A 318 8.75 -6.49 -23.10
C PHE A 318 7.51 -5.80 -23.70
N ASN A 319 7.49 -5.54 -25.01
CA ASN A 319 6.30 -4.99 -25.65
C ASN A 319 5.15 -6.00 -25.63
N LYS A 320 5.43 -7.30 -25.79
CA LYS A 320 4.42 -8.34 -25.66
C LYS A 320 3.85 -8.41 -24.25
N ALA A 321 4.69 -8.26 -23.24
CA ALA A 321 4.24 -8.13 -21.85
C ALA A 321 3.29 -6.92 -21.65
N VAL A 322 3.61 -5.75 -22.23
CA VAL A 322 2.75 -4.56 -22.19
C VAL A 322 1.39 -4.79 -22.87
N GLU A 323 1.37 -5.52 -23.98
CA GLU A 323 0.12 -5.87 -24.70
C GLU A 323 -0.79 -6.77 -23.84
N LEU A 324 -0.20 -7.78 -23.20
CA LEU A 324 -0.93 -8.77 -22.39
C LEU A 324 -1.37 -8.23 -21.02
N GLU A 325 -0.67 -7.24 -20.48
CA GLU A 325 -0.99 -6.71 -19.16
C GLU A 325 -2.25 -5.84 -19.20
N THR A 326 -3.23 -6.22 -18.40
CA THR A 326 -4.51 -5.50 -18.28
C THR A 326 -4.57 -4.60 -17.06
N ASP A 327 -3.76 -4.88 -16.04
CA ASP A 327 -3.66 -4.06 -14.85
C ASP A 327 -2.85 -2.81 -15.12
N SER A 328 -3.45 -1.64 -14.96
CA SER A 328 -2.81 -0.35 -15.24
C SER A 328 -1.57 -0.09 -14.40
N TYR A 329 -1.56 -0.55 -13.13
CA TYR A 329 -0.41 -0.39 -12.25
C TYR A 329 0.76 -1.25 -12.73
N LYS A 330 0.50 -2.55 -12.97
CA LYS A 330 1.53 -3.49 -13.49
C LYS A 330 2.02 -3.06 -14.87
N LYS A 331 1.12 -2.66 -15.76
CA LYS A 331 1.47 -2.11 -17.07
C LYS A 331 2.42 -0.92 -16.96
N SER A 332 2.17 -0.03 -16.02
CA SER A 332 3.04 1.11 -15.73
C SER A 332 4.44 0.68 -15.27
N GLU A 333 4.53 -0.32 -14.39
CA GLU A 333 5.83 -0.83 -13.92
C GLU A 333 6.62 -1.51 -15.07
N ILE A 334 5.95 -2.28 -15.94
CA ILE A 334 6.59 -2.86 -17.15
C ILE A 334 7.13 -1.77 -18.07
N LEU A 335 6.31 -0.77 -18.38
CA LEU A 335 6.71 0.37 -19.22
C LEU A 335 7.88 1.16 -18.61
N TYR A 336 7.88 1.34 -17.30
CA TYR A 336 9.01 1.94 -16.58
C TYR A 336 10.28 1.08 -16.69
N LYS A 337 10.16 -0.25 -16.58
CA LYS A 337 11.28 -1.19 -16.76
C LYS A 337 11.87 -1.05 -18.17
N ILE A 338 11.03 -1.03 -19.21
CA ILE A 338 11.47 -0.80 -20.59
C ILE A 338 12.21 0.54 -20.71
N ALA A 339 11.63 1.62 -20.13
CA ALA A 339 12.26 2.94 -20.14
C ALA A 339 13.67 2.92 -19.52
N THR A 340 13.83 2.22 -18.40
CA THR A 340 15.14 2.08 -17.74
C THR A 340 16.12 1.24 -18.55
N THR A 341 15.64 0.24 -19.27
CA THR A 341 16.42 -0.63 -20.15
C THR A 341 17.01 0.16 -21.32
N VAL A 342 16.17 0.92 -22.03
CA VAL A 342 16.59 1.64 -23.24
C VAL A 342 17.28 2.97 -22.97
N ARG A 343 17.34 3.46 -21.73
CA ARG A 343 17.87 4.81 -21.40
C ARG A 343 19.32 5.05 -21.82
N ARG A 344 20.14 4.00 -21.89
CA ARG A 344 21.55 4.11 -22.29
C ARG A 344 21.70 4.19 -23.80
N SER A 345 20.86 3.50 -24.55
CA SER A 345 20.89 3.48 -26.03
C SER A 345 20.10 4.66 -26.60
N SER A 346 18.97 5.02 -26.03
CA SER A 346 18.09 6.11 -26.51
C SER A 346 17.34 6.82 -25.42
N LYS A 347 17.78 8.01 -25.03
CA LYS A 347 17.09 8.85 -24.05
C LYS A 347 15.68 9.25 -24.52
N SER A 348 15.49 9.45 -25.82
CA SER A 348 14.19 9.79 -26.42
C SER A 348 13.18 8.64 -26.27
N GLN A 349 13.61 7.41 -26.61
CA GLN A 349 12.76 6.22 -26.41
C GLN A 349 12.47 5.98 -24.93
N ALA A 350 13.48 6.13 -24.05
CA ALA A 350 13.30 6.00 -22.61
C ALA A 350 12.23 6.97 -22.07
N ARG A 351 12.26 8.24 -22.51
CA ARG A 351 11.21 9.21 -22.17
C ARG A 351 9.86 8.78 -22.69
N SER A 352 9.76 8.29 -23.93
CA SER A 352 8.49 7.84 -24.52
C SER A 352 7.84 6.73 -23.68
N TYR A 353 8.63 5.71 -23.31
CA TYR A 353 8.12 4.64 -22.43
C TYR A 353 7.79 5.13 -21.02
N ALA A 354 8.60 6.05 -20.46
CA ALA A 354 8.30 6.63 -19.15
C ALA A 354 7.00 7.46 -19.15
N LEU A 355 6.71 8.18 -20.24
CA LEU A 355 5.42 8.88 -20.42
C LEU A 355 4.27 7.89 -20.53
N LYS A 356 4.40 6.82 -21.31
CA LYS A 356 3.39 5.75 -21.37
C LYS A 356 3.17 5.09 -19.98
N ALA A 357 4.23 4.96 -19.17
CA ALA A 357 4.11 4.50 -17.80
C ALA A 357 3.26 5.45 -16.93
N ILE A 358 3.47 6.75 -17.10
CA ILE A 358 2.67 7.79 -16.41
C ILE A 358 1.22 7.80 -16.91
N ASP A 359 0.99 7.60 -18.22
CA ASP A 359 -0.36 7.51 -18.78
C ASP A 359 -1.13 6.29 -18.23
N ALA A 360 -0.43 5.15 -18.03
CA ALA A 360 -1.01 3.96 -17.41
C ALA A 360 -1.25 4.14 -15.91
N ASN A 361 -0.35 4.84 -15.21
CA ASN A 361 -0.47 5.16 -13.78
C ASN A 361 0.17 6.51 -13.47
N ALA A 362 -0.68 7.54 -13.33
CA ALA A 362 -0.25 8.91 -13.03
C ALA A 362 0.47 9.05 -11.67
N ALA A 363 0.34 8.09 -10.77
CA ALA A 363 1.03 8.05 -9.48
C ALA A 363 2.43 7.40 -9.55
N ASN A 364 2.91 6.96 -10.73
CA ASN A 364 4.24 6.38 -10.87
C ASN A 364 5.35 7.46 -10.77
N GLY A 365 5.71 7.83 -9.54
CA GLY A 365 6.75 8.81 -9.25
C GLY A 365 8.13 8.43 -9.80
N LYS A 366 8.43 7.12 -9.89
CA LYS A 366 9.70 6.63 -10.46
C LYS A 366 9.86 7.03 -11.93
N ALA A 367 8.77 6.99 -12.71
CA ALA A 367 8.79 7.40 -14.12
C ALA A 367 9.06 8.91 -14.27
N TYR A 368 8.48 9.75 -13.41
CA TYR A 368 8.79 11.18 -13.37
C TYR A 368 10.24 11.45 -12.99
N LEU A 369 10.80 10.75 -11.99
CA LEU A 369 12.21 10.88 -11.61
C LEU A 369 13.17 10.43 -12.73
N LEU A 370 12.80 9.38 -13.47
CA LEU A 370 13.57 8.95 -14.64
C LEU A 370 13.61 10.05 -15.70
N ILE A 371 12.46 10.65 -16.04
CA ILE A 371 12.40 11.76 -17.00
C ILE A 371 13.21 12.95 -16.50
N ALA A 372 13.13 13.29 -15.20
CA ALA A 372 13.93 14.35 -14.60
C ALA A 372 15.44 14.11 -14.79
N ASN A 373 15.89 12.87 -14.56
CA ASN A 373 17.28 12.47 -14.76
C ASN A 373 17.71 12.52 -16.24
N LEU A 374 16.85 12.04 -17.15
CA LEU A 374 17.10 12.10 -18.60
C LEU A 374 17.30 13.55 -19.07
N TYR A 375 16.47 14.48 -18.59
CA TYR A 375 16.62 15.90 -18.89
C TYR A 375 17.92 16.45 -18.31
N ALA A 376 18.18 16.27 -17.02
CA ALA A 376 19.37 16.77 -16.37
C ALA A 376 20.68 16.26 -17.02
N THR A 377 20.71 14.98 -17.42
CA THR A 377 21.88 14.38 -18.10
C THR A 377 22.01 14.79 -19.58
N SER A 378 21.07 15.59 -20.10
CA SER A 378 21.13 16.11 -21.48
C SER A 378 21.43 17.61 -21.53
N ALA A 379 21.72 18.24 -20.40
CA ALA A 379 21.97 19.68 -20.33
C ALA A 379 23.06 20.16 -21.31
N ASN A 380 24.17 19.41 -21.47
CA ASN A 380 25.26 19.77 -22.35
C ASN A 380 24.93 19.64 -23.85
N SER A 381 23.93 18.80 -24.19
CA SER A 381 23.53 18.54 -25.58
C SER A 381 22.25 19.28 -26.00
N CYS A 382 21.66 20.06 -25.09
CA CYS A 382 20.37 20.73 -25.30
C CYS A 382 20.46 22.22 -24.98
N GLY A 383 21.03 22.99 -25.88
CA GLY A 383 21.21 24.42 -25.78
C GLY A 383 22.51 24.86 -26.36
N SER A 384 22.53 26.05 -26.98
CA SER A 384 23.73 26.62 -27.65
C SER A 384 24.58 27.41 -26.69
N THR A 385 23.96 28.14 -25.76
CA THR A 385 24.65 28.97 -24.77
C THR A 385 24.78 28.30 -23.41
N PRO A 386 25.72 28.71 -22.56
CA PRO A 386 25.79 28.22 -21.18
C PRO A 386 24.48 28.42 -20.39
N PHE A 387 23.75 29.51 -20.66
CA PHE A 387 22.48 29.80 -20.05
C PHE A 387 21.41 28.76 -20.47
N GLU A 388 21.25 28.51 -21.76
CA GLU A 388 20.28 27.54 -22.29
C GLU A 388 20.58 26.11 -21.82
N LYS A 389 21.85 25.69 -21.81
CA LYS A 389 22.29 24.41 -21.25
C LYS A 389 21.87 24.26 -19.77
N ARG A 390 21.98 25.33 -18.99
CA ARG A 390 21.56 25.30 -17.58
C ARG A 390 20.05 25.43 -17.40
N ALA A 391 19.32 26.08 -18.32
CA ALA A 391 17.87 26.24 -18.26
C ALA A 391 17.11 24.91 -18.22
N ILE A 392 17.68 23.85 -18.79
CA ILE A 392 17.07 22.51 -18.77
C ILE A 392 16.93 21.93 -17.34
N TYR A 393 17.77 22.40 -16.39
CA TYR A 393 17.66 21.96 -15.02
C TYR A 393 16.38 22.45 -14.32
N TRP A 394 15.78 23.57 -14.76
CA TRP A 394 14.45 23.96 -14.26
C TRP A 394 13.42 22.91 -14.65
N LYS A 395 13.43 22.46 -15.92
CA LYS A 395 12.52 21.42 -16.41
C LYS A 395 12.75 20.07 -15.69
N ALA A 396 14.00 19.72 -15.42
CA ALA A 396 14.34 18.52 -14.64
C ALA A 396 13.86 18.64 -13.20
N ALA A 397 14.05 19.80 -12.56
CA ALA A 397 13.56 20.04 -11.19
C ALA A 397 12.03 20.00 -11.09
N ASP A 398 11.31 20.49 -12.11
CA ASP A 398 9.85 20.43 -12.15
C ASP A 398 9.33 18.99 -12.22
N MET A 399 9.97 18.15 -13.05
CA MET A 399 9.63 16.73 -13.12
C MET A 399 9.93 16.01 -11.81
N ALA A 400 11.04 16.34 -11.12
CA ALA A 400 11.34 15.79 -9.82
C ALA A 400 10.32 16.23 -8.75
N ARG A 401 9.91 17.50 -8.74
CA ARG A 401 8.81 17.97 -7.86
C ARG A 401 7.48 17.26 -8.13
N LYS A 402 7.16 17.02 -9.42
CA LYS A 402 5.97 16.21 -9.78
C LYS A 402 6.04 14.82 -9.19
N ALA A 403 7.19 14.15 -9.28
CA ALA A 403 7.38 12.82 -8.71
C ALA A 403 6.99 12.76 -7.23
N GLY A 404 7.47 13.70 -6.42
CA GLY A 404 7.16 13.72 -4.98
C GLY A 404 5.70 14.09 -4.66
N ARG A 405 5.01 14.80 -5.56
CA ARG A 405 3.57 15.11 -5.39
C ARG A 405 2.68 13.92 -5.70
N VAL A 406 3.05 13.12 -6.71
CA VAL A 406 2.22 12.00 -7.17
C VAL A 406 2.53 10.71 -6.42
N ASP A 407 3.72 10.60 -5.85
CA ASP A 407 4.20 9.43 -5.12
C ASP A 407 4.85 9.87 -3.77
N PRO A 408 4.07 9.86 -2.71
CA PRO A 408 4.55 10.28 -1.38
C PRO A 408 5.69 9.43 -0.82
N ALA A 409 5.77 8.15 -1.19
CA ALA A 409 6.88 7.29 -0.80
C ALA A 409 8.24 7.81 -1.33
N LEU A 410 8.21 8.54 -2.44
CA LEU A 410 9.39 9.17 -3.04
C LEU A 410 9.58 10.64 -2.65
N SER A 411 8.69 11.24 -1.83
CA SER A 411 8.66 12.67 -1.54
C SER A 411 10.01 13.22 -1.08
N GLY A 412 10.68 12.56 -0.13
CA GLY A 412 12.00 12.96 0.37
C GLY A 412 13.07 12.94 -0.73
N ARG A 413 13.17 11.82 -1.47
CA ARG A 413 14.11 11.67 -2.58
C ARG A 413 13.83 12.65 -3.72
N ALA A 414 12.57 12.84 -4.05
CA ALA A 414 12.15 13.76 -5.10
C ALA A 414 12.50 15.21 -4.76
N SER A 415 12.28 15.62 -3.51
CA SER A 415 12.63 16.96 -3.01
C SER A 415 14.13 17.21 -3.07
N GLN A 416 14.96 16.27 -2.60
CA GLN A 416 16.41 16.36 -2.68
C GLN A 416 16.89 16.44 -4.14
N THR A 417 16.32 15.62 -5.04
CA THR A 417 16.65 15.61 -6.46
C THR A 417 16.27 16.95 -7.10
N ALA A 418 15.08 17.47 -6.81
CA ALA A 418 14.63 18.77 -7.33
C ALA A 418 15.53 19.92 -6.87
N ALA A 419 15.92 19.94 -5.58
CA ALA A 419 16.84 20.93 -5.04
C ALA A 419 18.22 20.86 -5.69
N SER A 420 18.77 19.64 -5.90
CA SER A 420 20.04 19.42 -6.59
C SER A 420 20.02 19.92 -8.04
N TYR A 421 18.90 19.74 -8.76
CA TYR A 421 18.76 20.26 -10.12
C TYR A 421 18.55 21.78 -10.12
N ALA A 422 17.74 22.31 -9.22
CA ALA A 422 17.53 23.76 -9.09
C ALA A 422 18.85 24.52 -8.81
N ALA A 423 19.75 23.95 -8.02
CA ALA A 423 21.06 24.52 -7.76
C ALA A 423 21.98 24.57 -9.01
N LYS A 424 21.72 23.73 -10.02
CA LYS A 424 22.47 23.72 -11.28
C LYS A 424 21.85 24.60 -12.36
N ALA A 425 20.62 25.08 -12.15
CA ALA A 425 19.93 25.99 -13.07
C ALA A 425 20.63 27.37 -13.13
N PRO A 426 20.31 28.25 -14.08
CA PRO A 426 20.87 29.59 -14.13
C PRO A 426 20.66 30.36 -12.83
N SER A 427 21.72 30.99 -12.32
CA SER A 427 21.66 31.87 -11.15
C SER A 427 20.90 33.18 -11.45
N LYS A 428 20.57 33.95 -10.42
CA LYS A 428 19.94 35.27 -10.60
C LYS A 428 20.80 36.20 -11.44
N GLU A 429 22.11 36.18 -11.25
CA GLU A 429 23.07 36.96 -12.04
C GLU A 429 23.06 36.54 -13.51
N MET A 430 23.00 35.24 -13.79
CA MET A 430 22.86 34.73 -15.17
C MET A 430 21.53 35.13 -15.80
N ILE A 431 20.42 35.11 -15.04
CA ILE A 431 19.11 35.54 -15.51
C ILE A 431 19.17 37.03 -15.87
N PHE A 432 19.72 37.87 -14.98
CA PHE A 432 19.87 39.30 -15.18
C PHE A 432 20.72 39.59 -16.43
N SER A 433 21.91 39.01 -16.52
CA SER A 433 22.84 39.22 -17.62
C SER A 433 22.30 38.75 -18.97
N SER A 434 21.40 37.75 -18.98
CA SER A 434 20.79 37.24 -20.22
C SER A 434 19.66 38.12 -20.73
N GLY A 435 19.08 38.99 -19.91
CA GLY A 435 17.88 39.78 -20.22
C GLY A 435 16.61 38.94 -20.48
N LYS A 436 16.60 37.67 -20.04
CA LYS A 436 15.51 36.71 -20.39
C LYS A 436 14.52 36.49 -19.23
N ALA A 437 14.57 37.28 -18.15
CA ALA A 437 13.62 37.14 -17.05
C ALA A 437 12.17 37.18 -17.51
N GLY A 438 11.35 36.21 -17.09
CA GLY A 438 9.95 36.07 -17.50
C GLY A 438 9.72 35.53 -18.91
N GLN A 439 10.75 35.39 -19.74
CA GLN A 439 10.63 34.90 -21.12
C GLN A 439 10.59 33.36 -21.16
N SER A 440 10.05 32.81 -22.24
CA SER A 440 10.08 31.37 -22.49
C SER A 440 11.30 30.97 -23.31
N ILE A 441 11.99 29.92 -22.91
CA ILE A 441 13.11 29.31 -23.63
C ILE A 441 12.65 27.96 -24.17
N SER A 442 12.76 27.76 -25.48
CA SER A 442 12.51 26.49 -26.16
C SER A 442 13.77 25.63 -26.24
N PHE A 443 13.58 24.32 -26.24
CA PHE A 443 14.68 23.34 -26.40
C PHE A 443 14.54 22.63 -27.75
N ASP A 444 15.46 22.89 -28.68
CA ASP A 444 15.46 22.32 -30.03
C ASP A 444 16.05 20.90 -30.08
N CYS A 445 16.37 20.30 -28.93
CA CYS A 445 16.85 18.93 -28.83
C CYS A 445 15.69 17.95 -28.57
N TRP A 446 16.02 16.66 -28.43
CA TRP A 446 15.07 15.59 -28.15
C TRP A 446 14.17 15.84 -26.91
N VAL A 447 14.60 16.69 -25.96
CA VAL A 447 13.82 17.08 -24.78
C VAL A 447 12.58 17.85 -25.17
N GLY A 448 12.70 18.76 -26.13
CA GLY A 448 11.62 19.57 -26.67
C GLY A 448 10.88 20.42 -25.63
N GLY A 449 9.88 21.18 -26.13
CA GLY A 449 9.08 22.07 -25.31
C GLY A 449 9.88 23.25 -24.78
N SER A 450 9.32 23.98 -23.80
CA SER A 450 9.92 25.20 -23.26
C SER A 450 9.92 25.22 -21.73
N VAL A 451 10.60 26.22 -21.17
CA VAL A 451 10.58 26.56 -19.75
C VAL A 451 10.49 28.08 -19.61
N THR A 452 9.69 28.57 -18.67
CA THR A 452 9.66 29.98 -18.32
C THR A 452 10.80 30.32 -17.38
N VAL A 453 11.61 31.30 -17.75
CA VAL A 453 12.69 31.83 -16.92
C VAL A 453 12.09 32.51 -15.69
N PRO A 454 12.49 32.19 -14.47
CA PRO A 454 12.00 32.87 -13.28
C PRO A 454 12.18 34.38 -13.36
N SER A 455 11.28 35.15 -12.74
CA SER A 455 11.46 36.58 -12.49
C SER A 455 12.61 36.79 -11.51
N LEU A 456 13.24 37.97 -11.56
CA LEU A 456 14.35 38.33 -10.67
C LEU A 456 13.91 38.63 -9.24
#